data_5d40f84ce837bb4019e1b96918342276
#
_entry.id   5d40f84ce837bb4019e1b96918342276
#
_cell.length_a   1.000
_cell.length_b   1.000
_cell.length_c   1.000
_cell.angle_alpha   90.00
_cell.angle_beta   90.00
_cell.angle_gamma   90.00
#
_symmetry.space_group_name_H-M   'P 1'
#
loop_
_entity.id
_entity.type
_entity.pdbx_description
1 polymer ?
#
loop_
_entity_poly.entity_id
_entity_poly.type
_entity_poly.pdbx_seq_one_letter_code
_entity_poly.pdbx_strand_id
1 'polypeptide(L)'
;MKTIKFIPMKKYILAFMISGLFYFSSYAQDISDRLHFNVDWQMNAPLNTNFADKISGWGMNLEGGYFLTPHWSLGAFLDFHTNHKYVPRQTITEGTASLTTDRQESAFQLPFGLAASYRFISNGCLKPYVGTKIGTMSAQNTTYLNTISLTDKPWGFYVSPEIGVNIYPFSQSRFGFHLAAYYSYATNKSELLTGCQDGNNNIGFRLGVCF
;
A
#
# COMPACT_ATOMS: atom_id res chain seq x y z
N MET A 1 -33.19 -3.99 -46.56
CA MET A 1 -31.94 -4.00 -45.81
C MET A 1 -32.20 -3.42 -44.39
N LYS A 2 -32.31 -4.28 -43.37
CA LYS A 2 -32.60 -3.82 -41.97
C LYS A 2 -31.26 -3.47 -41.32
N THR A 3 -31.10 -2.21 -40.96
CA THR A 3 -29.92 -1.71 -40.24
C THR A 3 -30.02 -2.18 -38.77
N ILE A 4 -29.12 -3.08 -38.36
CA ILE A 4 -29.00 -3.50 -36.96
C ILE A 4 -28.33 -2.35 -36.20
N LYS A 5 -29.09 -1.64 -35.35
CA LYS A 5 -28.55 -0.64 -34.42
C LYS A 5 -27.78 -1.38 -33.33
N PHE A 6 -26.47 -1.27 -33.31
CA PHE A 6 -25.66 -1.67 -32.15
C PHE A 6 -26.01 -0.76 -30.98
N ILE A 7 -26.72 -1.32 -30.01
CA ILE A 7 -26.97 -0.63 -28.75
C ILE A 7 -25.67 -0.64 -27.94
N PRO A 8 -25.17 0.51 -27.46
CA PRO A 8 -23.86 0.57 -26.81
C PRO A 8 -23.85 -0.22 -25.50
N MET A 9 -23.13 -1.32 -25.48
CA MET A 9 -22.94 -2.25 -24.35
C MET A 9 -22.58 -1.54 -23.04
N LYS A 10 -21.92 -0.37 -23.12
CA LYS A 10 -21.54 0.47 -21.96
C LYS A 10 -22.74 0.88 -21.07
N LYS A 11 -23.94 1.10 -21.65
CA LYS A 11 -25.13 1.48 -20.86
C LYS A 11 -25.68 0.31 -20.03
N TYR A 12 -25.56 -0.92 -20.49
CA TYR A 12 -26.01 -2.09 -19.74
C TYR A 12 -25.05 -2.47 -18.64
N ILE A 13 -23.75 -2.29 -18.84
CA ILE A 13 -22.74 -2.48 -17.79
C ILE A 13 -22.96 -1.48 -16.68
N LEU A 14 -23.22 -0.21 -17.01
CA LEU A 14 -23.53 0.82 -16.00
C LEU A 14 -24.83 0.52 -15.27
N ALA A 15 -25.90 0.12 -15.98
CA ALA A 15 -27.18 -0.25 -15.38
C ALA A 15 -27.05 -1.50 -14.49
N PHE A 16 -26.23 -2.49 -14.88
CA PHE A 16 -25.96 -3.67 -14.07
C PHE A 16 -25.17 -3.33 -12.79
N MET A 17 -24.17 -2.42 -12.90
CA MET A 17 -23.44 -1.95 -11.71
C MET A 17 -24.34 -1.16 -10.76
N ILE A 18 -25.22 -0.29 -11.28
CA ILE A 18 -26.17 0.48 -10.48
C ILE A 18 -27.22 -0.43 -9.84
N SER A 19 -27.78 -1.41 -10.57
CA SER A 19 -28.75 -2.36 -9.99
C SER A 19 -28.10 -3.25 -8.92
N GLY A 20 -26.84 -3.65 -9.08
CA GLY A 20 -26.07 -4.35 -8.06
C GLY A 20 -25.95 -3.56 -6.76
N LEU A 21 -25.75 -2.24 -6.82
CA LEU A 21 -25.68 -1.36 -5.65
C LEU A 21 -27.03 -1.30 -4.89
N PHE A 22 -28.17 -1.36 -5.57
CA PHE A 22 -29.49 -1.36 -4.94
C PHE A 22 -29.87 -2.69 -4.27
N TYR A 23 -29.40 -3.83 -4.78
CA TYR A 23 -29.64 -5.14 -4.14
C TYR A 23 -28.89 -5.30 -2.80
N PHE A 24 -27.79 -4.60 -2.60
CA PHE A 24 -27.04 -4.62 -1.34
C PHE A 24 -27.70 -3.82 -0.20
N SER A 25 -28.67 -2.95 -0.49
CA SER A 25 -29.26 -2.06 0.52
C SER A 25 -30.13 -2.79 1.56
N SER A 26 -30.68 -3.96 1.25
CA SER A 26 -31.58 -4.70 2.16
C SER A 26 -30.85 -5.56 3.19
N TYR A 27 -29.57 -5.90 2.96
CA TYR A 27 -28.70 -6.62 3.90
C TYR A 27 -27.70 -5.71 4.61
N ALA A 28 -27.80 -4.40 4.39
CA ALA A 28 -26.77 -3.44 4.76
C ALA A 28 -26.54 -3.31 6.27
N GLN A 29 -27.55 -3.57 7.09
CA GLN A 29 -27.46 -3.33 8.54
C GLN A 29 -26.61 -4.39 9.26
N ASP A 30 -26.75 -5.66 8.91
CA ASP A 30 -25.95 -6.76 9.49
C ASP A 30 -24.53 -6.84 8.87
N ILE A 31 -24.43 -6.49 7.58
CA ILE A 31 -23.13 -6.42 6.86
C ILE A 31 -22.29 -5.25 7.38
N SER A 32 -22.92 -4.11 7.68
CA SER A 32 -22.19 -2.91 8.11
C SER A 32 -21.48 -3.10 9.45
N ASP A 33 -21.96 -3.97 10.34
CA ASP A 33 -21.35 -4.26 11.63
C ASP A 33 -20.10 -5.14 11.52
N ARG A 34 -19.95 -5.82 10.38
CA ARG A 34 -18.81 -6.68 10.06
C ARG A 34 -17.77 -6.05 9.14
N LEU A 35 -18.10 -4.90 8.54
CA LEU A 35 -17.14 -4.17 7.73
C LEU A 35 -16.24 -3.32 8.61
N HIS A 36 -14.97 -3.23 8.25
CA HIS A 36 -14.03 -2.29 8.83
C HIS A 36 -13.21 -1.62 7.73
N PHE A 37 -12.83 -0.37 7.98
CA PHE A 37 -11.97 0.41 7.10
C PHE A 37 -10.91 1.10 7.96
N ASN A 38 -9.65 1.01 7.50
CA ASN A 38 -8.54 1.72 8.10
C ASN A 38 -7.98 2.70 7.07
N VAL A 39 -7.73 3.92 7.52
CA VAL A 39 -7.05 4.96 6.75
C VAL A 39 -5.90 5.47 7.60
N ASP A 40 -4.68 5.15 7.19
CA ASP A 40 -3.49 5.38 8.00
C ASP A 40 -2.48 6.25 7.27
N TRP A 41 -1.89 7.18 7.99
CA TRP A 41 -0.60 7.72 7.66
C TRP A 41 0.48 6.69 7.98
N GLN A 42 1.48 6.57 7.11
CA GLN A 42 2.53 5.57 7.21
C GLN A 42 3.90 6.20 7.19
N MET A 43 4.75 5.80 8.14
CA MET A 43 6.16 6.06 8.14
C MET A 43 6.93 4.79 7.76
N ASN A 44 7.95 4.95 6.92
CA ASN A 44 8.69 3.85 6.32
C ASN A 44 10.19 4.07 6.42
N ALA A 45 10.91 3.04 6.85
CA ALA A 45 12.36 2.99 6.93
C ALA A 45 12.87 1.81 6.09
N PRO A 46 13.52 2.06 4.95
CA PRO A 46 14.13 1.01 4.14
C PRO A 46 15.28 0.33 4.88
N LEU A 47 15.38 -0.98 4.73
CA LEU A 47 16.44 -1.80 5.29
C LEU A 47 17.28 -2.43 4.16
N ASN A 48 18.58 -2.57 4.40
CA ASN A 48 19.51 -3.28 3.50
C ASN A 48 19.49 -2.74 2.05
N THR A 49 19.29 -1.43 1.87
CA THR A 49 19.39 -0.79 0.57
C THR A 49 20.27 0.45 0.65
N ASN A 50 20.99 0.73 -0.44
CA ASN A 50 21.74 1.97 -0.62
C ASN A 50 20.99 2.99 -1.49
N PHE A 51 19.90 2.56 -2.13
CA PHE A 51 19.07 3.39 -2.98
C PHE A 51 17.91 3.96 -2.16
N ALA A 52 17.74 5.29 -2.16
CA ALA A 52 16.68 6.02 -1.44
C ALA A 52 16.48 5.56 0.02
N ASP A 53 17.59 5.38 0.75
CA ASP A 53 17.67 4.73 2.07
C ASP A 53 17.17 5.58 3.26
N LYS A 54 16.73 6.81 3.03
CA LYS A 54 16.25 7.67 4.11
C LYS A 54 14.83 7.30 4.55
N ILE A 55 14.63 7.37 5.87
CA ILE A 55 13.30 7.25 6.48
C ILE A 55 12.39 8.33 5.89
N SER A 56 11.16 7.94 5.57
CA SER A 56 10.16 8.83 4.99
C SER A 56 8.81 8.67 5.70
N GLY A 57 8.16 9.80 5.94
CA GLY A 57 6.76 9.88 6.39
C GLY A 57 5.77 10.14 5.24
N TRP A 58 6.22 10.02 3.98
CA TRP A 58 5.35 10.17 2.80
C TRP A 58 4.76 8.82 2.42
N GLY A 59 3.80 8.36 3.21
CA GLY A 59 3.09 7.12 2.96
C GLY A 59 1.69 7.15 3.53
N MET A 60 0.83 6.33 2.92
CA MET A 60 -0.56 6.17 3.32
C MET A 60 -1.00 4.73 3.06
N ASN A 61 -1.75 4.15 3.99
CA ASN A 61 -2.35 2.84 3.85
C ASN A 61 -3.87 2.95 3.91
N LEU A 62 -4.52 2.30 2.96
CA LEU A 62 -5.96 2.13 2.90
C LEU A 62 -6.26 0.64 3.00
N GLU A 63 -7.08 0.26 3.94
CA GLU A 63 -7.48 -1.14 4.13
C GLU A 63 -8.98 -1.21 4.35
N GLY A 64 -9.63 -2.13 3.66
CA GLY A 64 -11.02 -2.45 3.86
C GLY A 64 -11.22 -3.94 3.99
N GLY A 65 -11.94 -4.38 5.00
CA GLY A 65 -12.14 -5.80 5.25
C GLY A 65 -13.48 -6.16 5.88
N TYR A 66 -13.72 -7.45 5.91
CA TYR A 66 -14.93 -8.05 6.44
C TYR A 66 -14.57 -9.07 7.54
N PHE A 67 -15.22 -8.95 8.70
CA PHE A 67 -15.09 -9.91 9.78
C PHE A 67 -15.88 -11.18 9.49
N LEU A 68 -15.18 -12.26 9.14
CA LEU A 68 -15.75 -13.60 8.96
C LEU A 68 -16.25 -14.15 10.30
N THR A 69 -15.50 -13.89 11.35
CA THR A 69 -15.80 -14.21 12.74
C THR A 69 -15.50 -13.01 13.62
N PRO A 70 -15.87 -12.97 14.92
CA PRO A 70 -15.47 -11.86 15.80
C PRO A 70 -13.96 -11.64 15.90
N HIS A 71 -13.15 -12.64 15.53
CA HIS A 71 -11.69 -12.63 15.64
C HIS A 71 -10.99 -12.51 14.28
N TRP A 72 -11.51 -13.13 13.21
CA TRP A 72 -10.88 -13.18 11.91
C TRP A 72 -11.48 -12.19 10.93
N SER A 73 -10.64 -11.38 10.31
CA SER A 73 -11.03 -10.55 9.17
C SER A 73 -10.24 -10.89 7.92
N LEU A 74 -10.89 -10.69 6.78
CA LEU A 74 -10.29 -10.78 5.46
C LEU A 74 -10.69 -9.55 4.66
N GLY A 75 -9.74 -8.97 3.94
CA GLY A 75 -9.97 -7.74 3.19
C GLY A 75 -8.98 -7.51 2.08
N ALA A 76 -9.00 -6.29 1.57
CA ALA A 76 -8.06 -5.80 0.59
C ALA A 76 -7.36 -4.55 1.11
N PHE A 77 -6.14 -4.33 0.65
CA PHE A 77 -5.37 -3.15 0.98
C PHE A 77 -4.77 -2.50 -0.27
N LEU A 78 -4.56 -1.21 -0.16
CA LEU A 78 -3.80 -0.38 -1.06
C LEU A 78 -2.90 0.53 -0.22
N ASP A 79 -1.61 0.42 -0.44
CA ASP A 79 -0.61 1.16 0.30
C ASP A 79 0.26 1.94 -0.70
N PHE A 80 0.77 3.09 -0.32
CA PHE A 80 1.80 3.77 -1.08
C PHE A 80 2.77 4.48 -0.15
N HIS A 81 4.03 4.52 -0.55
CA HIS A 81 5.05 5.30 0.14
C HIS A 81 6.18 5.68 -0.81
N THR A 82 6.88 6.75 -0.44
CA THR A 82 7.99 7.26 -1.23
C THR A 82 9.18 7.54 -0.31
N ASN A 83 10.33 7.00 -0.66
CA ASN A 83 11.60 7.26 -0.01
C ASN A 83 12.51 8.07 -0.93
N HIS A 84 13.35 8.91 -0.35
CA HIS A 84 14.26 9.78 -1.09
C HIS A 84 15.67 9.71 -0.53
N LYS A 85 16.67 10.00 -1.38
CA LYS A 85 18.05 10.20 -0.98
C LYS A 85 18.69 11.24 -1.88
N TYR A 86 19.36 12.20 -1.27
CA TYR A 86 20.25 13.11 -1.98
C TYR A 86 21.69 12.61 -1.84
N VAL A 87 22.37 12.47 -2.97
CA VAL A 87 23.78 12.11 -3.03
C VAL A 87 24.55 13.33 -3.56
N PRO A 88 25.50 13.88 -2.79
CA PRO A 88 26.26 15.04 -3.20
C PRO A 88 27.09 14.73 -4.44
N ARG A 89 27.61 15.79 -5.06
CA ARG A 89 28.36 15.73 -6.32
C ARG A 89 29.46 14.68 -6.28
N GLN A 90 29.37 13.72 -7.20
CA GLN A 90 30.29 12.62 -7.38
C GLN A 90 30.56 12.38 -8.85
N THR A 91 31.71 11.76 -9.16
CA THR A 91 32.02 11.31 -10.51
C THR A 91 31.60 9.85 -10.66
N ILE A 92 30.68 9.59 -11.57
CA ILE A 92 30.26 8.24 -11.97
C ILE A 92 31.00 7.93 -13.26
N THR A 93 31.74 6.81 -13.28
CA THR A 93 32.47 6.33 -14.45
C THR A 93 31.86 5.01 -14.91
N GLU A 94 31.47 4.93 -16.17
CA GLU A 94 30.98 3.71 -16.79
C GLU A 94 31.71 3.52 -18.13
N GLY A 95 32.57 2.48 -18.17
CA GLY A 95 33.45 2.25 -19.32
C GLY A 95 34.42 3.43 -19.52
N THR A 96 34.35 4.07 -20.68
CA THR A 96 35.16 5.25 -21.06
C THR A 96 34.48 6.58 -20.79
N ALA A 97 33.22 6.58 -20.36
CA ALA A 97 32.44 7.78 -20.07
C ALA A 97 32.46 8.11 -18.59
N SER A 98 32.62 9.39 -18.23
CA SER A 98 32.53 9.84 -16.85
C SER A 98 31.61 11.07 -16.75
N LEU A 99 30.73 11.06 -15.74
CA LEU A 99 29.82 12.16 -15.45
C LEU A 99 30.01 12.60 -14.00
N THR A 100 30.31 13.88 -13.81
CA THR A 100 30.43 14.49 -12.48
C THR A 100 29.18 15.32 -12.19
N THR A 101 28.31 14.81 -11.33
CA THR A 101 27.05 15.48 -10.97
C THR A 101 26.61 15.08 -9.57
N ASP A 102 25.71 15.86 -8.99
CA ASP A 102 24.87 15.44 -7.88
C ASP A 102 23.68 14.64 -8.40
N ARG A 103 23.07 13.83 -7.55
CA ARG A 103 21.91 13.03 -7.89
C ARG A 103 20.89 12.98 -6.75
N GLN A 104 19.64 12.90 -7.13
CA GLN A 104 18.54 12.62 -6.22
C GLN A 104 17.91 11.28 -6.60
N GLU A 105 17.86 10.38 -5.64
CA GLU A 105 17.21 9.09 -5.76
C GLU A 105 15.83 9.14 -5.14
N SER A 106 14.85 8.58 -5.83
CA SER A 106 13.45 8.48 -5.38
C SER A 106 12.93 7.09 -5.65
N ALA A 107 12.39 6.44 -4.63
CA ALA A 107 11.74 5.14 -4.71
C ALA A 107 10.28 5.29 -4.31
N PHE A 108 9.38 5.30 -5.28
CA PHE A 108 7.94 5.21 -5.08
C PHE A 108 7.52 3.74 -5.09
N GLN A 109 6.75 3.32 -4.10
CA GLN A 109 6.29 1.95 -3.93
C GLN A 109 4.77 1.95 -3.74
N LEU A 110 4.08 1.07 -4.48
CA LEU A 110 2.63 0.91 -4.48
C LEU A 110 2.27 -0.57 -4.31
N PRO A 111 2.30 -1.12 -3.08
CA PRO A 111 1.81 -2.46 -2.82
C PRO A 111 0.28 -2.48 -2.69
N PHE A 112 -0.34 -3.55 -3.21
CA PHE A 112 -1.76 -3.82 -3.10
C PHE A 112 -2.05 -5.32 -3.12
N GLY A 113 -3.16 -5.72 -2.52
CA GLY A 113 -3.53 -7.13 -2.45
C GLY A 113 -4.57 -7.44 -1.38
N LEU A 114 -4.41 -8.60 -0.76
CA LEU A 114 -5.29 -9.09 0.29
C LEU A 114 -4.67 -8.88 1.66
N ALA A 115 -5.51 -8.55 2.63
CA ALA A 115 -5.16 -8.41 4.03
C ALA A 115 -5.93 -9.45 4.85
N ALA A 116 -5.26 -10.11 5.78
CA ALA A 116 -5.89 -11.00 6.74
C ALA A 116 -5.43 -10.60 8.15
N SER A 117 -6.35 -10.51 9.10
CA SER A 117 -5.99 -10.18 10.47
C SER A 117 -6.75 -11.04 11.50
N TYR A 118 -6.09 -11.26 12.62
CA TYR A 118 -6.63 -11.95 13.78
C TYR A 118 -6.65 -11.03 14.98
N ARG A 119 -7.83 -10.75 15.50
CA ARG A 119 -8.06 -9.93 16.68
C ARG A 119 -8.09 -10.80 17.93
N PHE A 120 -7.24 -10.52 18.90
CA PHE A 120 -7.17 -11.28 20.16
C PHE A 120 -8.37 -11.00 21.07
N ILE A 121 -8.80 -9.74 21.12
CA ILE A 121 -9.91 -9.28 21.95
C ILE A 121 -10.94 -8.61 21.05
N SER A 122 -12.16 -9.15 21.03
CA SER A 122 -13.26 -8.61 20.22
C SER A 122 -14.09 -7.54 20.96
N ASN A 123 -14.11 -7.59 22.28
CA ASN A 123 -14.89 -6.69 23.14
C ASN A 123 -13.99 -5.68 23.86
N GLY A 124 -14.51 -4.48 24.11
CA GLY A 124 -13.80 -3.43 24.83
C GLY A 124 -13.22 -2.33 23.94
N CYS A 125 -12.60 -1.34 24.59
CA CYS A 125 -12.03 -0.16 23.95
C CYS A 125 -10.75 -0.47 23.17
N LEU A 126 -9.94 -1.42 23.62
CA LEU A 126 -8.68 -1.81 23.02
C LEU A 126 -8.83 -3.17 22.36
N LYS A 127 -8.55 -3.24 21.05
CA LYS A 127 -8.65 -4.47 20.25
C LYS A 127 -7.31 -4.76 19.57
N PRO A 128 -6.37 -5.41 20.29
CA PRO A 128 -5.08 -5.81 19.72
C PRO A 128 -5.28 -6.89 18.65
N TYR A 129 -4.45 -6.83 17.61
CA TYR A 129 -4.50 -7.78 16.51
C TYR A 129 -3.11 -8.07 15.95
N VAL A 130 -3.00 -9.18 15.25
CA VAL A 130 -1.89 -9.51 14.35
C VAL A 130 -2.45 -9.70 12.95
N GLY A 131 -1.75 -9.20 11.96
CA GLY A 131 -2.19 -9.28 10.57
C GLY A 131 -1.06 -9.60 9.61
N THR A 132 -1.43 -9.92 8.40
CA THR A 132 -0.51 -10.05 7.28
C THR A 132 -1.18 -9.54 6.01
N LYS A 133 -0.40 -8.85 5.19
CA LYS A 133 -0.79 -8.37 3.86
C LYS A 133 0.00 -9.12 2.83
N ILE A 134 -0.66 -9.64 1.80
CA ILE A 134 -0.06 -10.42 0.73
C ILE A 134 -0.59 -9.90 -0.60
N GLY A 135 0.31 -9.66 -1.54
CA GLY A 135 -0.09 -9.15 -2.84
C GLY A 135 1.06 -8.93 -3.79
N THR A 136 0.94 -7.89 -4.56
CA THR A 136 1.97 -7.45 -5.50
C THR A 136 2.36 -6.01 -5.22
N MET A 137 3.57 -5.64 -5.57
CA MET A 137 4.09 -4.29 -5.46
C MET A 137 4.57 -3.80 -6.80
N SER A 138 4.03 -2.67 -7.25
CA SER A 138 4.61 -1.86 -8.32
C SER A 138 5.56 -0.85 -7.68
N ALA A 139 6.81 -0.86 -8.09
CA ALA A 139 7.76 0.16 -7.65
C ALA A 139 8.16 1.03 -8.84
N GLN A 140 8.51 2.28 -8.56
CA GLN A 140 9.12 3.19 -9.52
C GLN A 140 10.36 3.80 -8.88
N ASN A 141 11.52 3.35 -9.33
CA ASN A 141 12.82 3.85 -8.90
C ASN A 141 13.30 4.88 -9.91
N THR A 142 13.59 6.09 -9.47
CA THR A 142 14.01 7.18 -10.33
C THR A 142 15.28 7.82 -9.77
N THR A 143 16.29 7.95 -10.62
CA THR A 143 17.50 8.72 -10.35
C THR A 143 17.50 9.98 -11.21
N TYR A 144 17.50 11.13 -10.59
CA TYR A 144 17.61 12.42 -11.25
C TYR A 144 19.08 12.86 -11.27
N LEU A 145 19.60 13.07 -12.46
CA LEU A 145 20.98 13.51 -12.74
C LEU A 145 20.91 14.87 -13.46
N ASN A 146 20.81 15.96 -12.72
CA ASN A 146 20.70 17.32 -13.26
C ASN A 146 19.63 17.47 -14.37
N THR A 147 19.95 17.17 -15.63
CA THR A 147 19.06 17.30 -16.80
C THR A 147 18.49 15.96 -17.29
N ILE A 148 18.92 14.85 -16.75
CA ILE A 148 18.53 13.49 -17.18
C ILE A 148 17.90 12.77 -16.01
N SER A 149 16.82 12.03 -16.25
CA SER A 149 16.24 11.12 -15.29
C SER A 149 16.24 9.70 -15.83
N LEU A 150 16.69 8.77 -15.01
CA LEU A 150 16.64 7.34 -15.28
C LEU A 150 15.56 6.72 -14.39
N THR A 151 14.60 6.04 -15.00
CA THR A 151 13.48 5.45 -14.27
C THR A 151 13.35 3.96 -14.63
N ASP A 152 13.23 3.15 -13.59
CA ASP A 152 12.91 1.73 -13.69
C ASP A 152 11.60 1.44 -12.94
N LYS A 153 10.79 0.49 -13.46
CA LYS A 153 9.46 0.14 -12.92
C LYS A 153 9.34 -1.36 -12.66
N PRO A 154 10.04 -1.88 -11.67
CA PRO A 154 9.97 -3.29 -11.35
C PRO A 154 8.65 -3.65 -10.64
N TRP A 155 8.18 -4.87 -10.94
CA TRP A 155 7.08 -5.51 -10.23
C TRP A 155 7.60 -6.67 -9.40
N GLY A 156 6.92 -6.94 -8.27
CA GLY A 156 7.30 -8.06 -7.43
C GLY A 156 6.17 -8.54 -6.53
N PHE A 157 6.39 -9.68 -5.91
CA PHE A 157 5.54 -10.20 -4.85
C PHE A 157 5.77 -9.40 -3.57
N TYR A 158 4.69 -9.16 -2.81
CA TYR A 158 4.71 -8.38 -1.57
C TYR A 158 4.12 -9.18 -0.41
N VAL A 159 4.80 -9.14 0.73
CA VAL A 159 4.30 -9.66 2.00
C VAL A 159 4.63 -8.68 3.12
N SER A 160 3.68 -8.45 4.02
CA SER A 160 3.86 -7.53 5.15
C SER A 160 3.12 -8.04 6.38
N PRO A 161 3.81 -8.75 7.30
CA PRO A 161 3.29 -8.98 8.63
C PRO A 161 3.22 -7.68 9.41
N GLU A 162 2.16 -7.56 10.24
CA GLU A 162 1.93 -6.40 11.11
C GLU A 162 1.36 -6.82 12.45
N ILE A 163 1.62 -6.00 13.46
CA ILE A 163 1.01 -6.08 14.78
C ILE A 163 0.47 -4.71 15.14
N GLY A 164 -0.75 -4.66 15.64
CA GLY A 164 -1.39 -3.38 15.90
C GLY A 164 -2.49 -3.44 16.94
N VAL A 165 -3.06 -2.28 17.17
CA VAL A 165 -4.20 -2.10 18.08
C VAL A 165 -5.18 -1.10 17.49
N ASN A 166 -6.47 -1.47 17.50
CA ASN A 166 -7.57 -0.57 17.23
C ASN A 166 -8.14 -0.08 18.56
N ILE A 167 -8.23 1.24 18.74
CA ILE A 167 -8.64 1.91 19.96
C ILE A 167 -9.96 2.60 19.70
N TYR A 168 -11.04 2.13 20.32
CA TYR A 168 -12.38 2.71 20.22
C TYR A 168 -12.73 3.46 21.51
N PRO A 169 -12.49 4.79 21.59
CA PRO A 169 -12.69 5.55 22.81
C PRO A 169 -14.17 5.67 23.22
N PHE A 170 -15.08 5.51 22.26
CA PHE A 170 -16.51 5.63 22.47
C PHE A 170 -17.20 4.29 22.20
N SER A 171 -17.86 3.72 23.19
CA SER A 171 -18.53 2.40 23.10
C SER A 171 -19.67 2.31 22.09
N GLN A 172 -20.26 3.45 21.74
CA GLN A 172 -21.36 3.55 20.77
C GLN A 172 -20.93 4.02 19.37
N SER A 173 -19.64 4.36 19.20
CA SER A 173 -19.10 4.84 17.93
C SER A 173 -18.26 3.78 17.25
N ARG A 174 -18.39 3.65 15.95
CA ARG A 174 -17.50 2.83 15.10
C ARG A 174 -16.17 3.50 14.82
N PHE A 175 -16.08 4.80 15.09
CA PHE A 175 -14.86 5.56 14.92
C PHE A 175 -13.84 5.19 16.00
N GLY A 176 -12.64 4.86 15.56
CA GLY A 176 -11.51 4.55 16.43
C GLY A 176 -10.19 5.02 15.85
N PHE A 177 -9.15 4.88 16.63
CA PHE A 177 -7.78 5.12 16.21
C PHE A 177 -7.09 3.80 15.92
N HIS A 178 -6.25 3.80 14.91
CA HIS A 178 -5.46 2.65 14.50
C HIS A 178 -3.98 2.95 14.70
N LEU A 179 -3.27 2.02 15.34
CA LEU A 179 -1.82 2.06 15.51
C LEU A 179 -1.25 0.68 15.20
N ALA A 180 -0.29 0.60 14.29
CA ALA A 180 0.38 -0.65 13.93
C ALA A 180 1.87 -0.45 13.66
N ALA A 181 2.65 -1.48 13.98
CA ALA A 181 4.02 -1.65 13.50
C ALA A 181 4.04 -2.76 12.45
N TYR A 182 4.81 -2.58 11.39
CA TYR A 182 4.87 -3.56 10.30
C TYR A 182 6.31 -3.75 9.82
N TYR A 183 6.54 -4.93 9.27
CA TYR A 183 7.67 -5.23 8.42
C TYR A 183 7.14 -5.57 7.03
N SER A 184 7.82 -5.17 5.98
CA SER A 184 7.43 -5.56 4.62
C SER A 184 8.62 -6.06 3.82
N TYR A 185 8.35 -7.06 3.00
CA TYR A 185 9.29 -7.62 2.04
C TYR A 185 8.65 -7.65 0.66
N ALA A 186 9.41 -7.23 -0.36
CA ALA A 186 9.01 -7.37 -1.74
C ALA A 186 10.17 -7.86 -2.62
N THR A 187 9.85 -8.66 -3.63
CA THR A 187 10.83 -9.31 -4.50
C THR A 187 11.23 -8.47 -5.71
N ASN A 188 10.84 -7.20 -5.76
CA ASN A 188 11.17 -6.29 -6.86
C ASN A 188 12.69 -6.20 -7.04
N LYS A 189 13.16 -6.39 -8.27
CA LYS A 189 14.57 -6.21 -8.64
C LYS A 189 14.67 -5.01 -9.56
N SER A 190 15.63 -4.14 -9.28
CA SER A 190 15.91 -2.96 -10.09
C SER A 190 17.41 -2.87 -10.37
N GLU A 191 17.73 -2.64 -11.63
CA GLU A 191 19.09 -2.44 -12.11
C GLU A 191 19.20 -1.02 -12.69
N LEU A 192 19.54 -0.07 -11.85
CA LEU A 192 19.89 1.29 -12.29
C LEU A 192 21.41 1.45 -12.27
N LEU A 193 21.95 2.35 -13.13
CA LEU A 193 23.40 2.66 -13.21
C LEU A 193 24.05 2.96 -11.83
N THR A 194 23.25 3.28 -10.84
CA THR A 194 23.68 3.68 -9.50
C THR A 194 23.62 2.56 -8.45
N GLY A 195 23.18 1.36 -8.84
CA GLY A 195 23.15 0.18 -7.97
C GLY A 195 22.07 -0.83 -8.34
N CYS A 196 22.37 -2.10 -8.12
CA CYS A 196 21.39 -3.17 -8.17
C CYS A 196 20.64 -3.22 -6.84
N GLN A 197 19.33 -3.29 -6.89
CA GLN A 197 18.47 -3.52 -5.73
C GLN A 197 17.80 -4.88 -5.87
N ASP A 198 18.19 -5.83 -5.01
CA ASP A 198 17.61 -7.16 -4.92
C ASP A 198 16.59 -7.21 -3.78
N GLY A 199 15.33 -6.91 -4.12
CA GLY A 199 14.23 -6.86 -3.16
C GLY A 199 14.15 -5.54 -2.38
N ASN A 200 13.00 -5.34 -1.77
CA ASN A 200 12.71 -4.19 -0.90
C ASN A 200 12.33 -4.70 0.49
N ASN A 201 13.11 -4.32 1.50
CA ASN A 201 12.82 -4.60 2.89
C ASN A 201 12.54 -3.28 3.59
N ASN A 202 11.41 -3.19 4.26
CA ASN A 202 11.06 -1.99 5.00
C ASN A 202 10.52 -2.35 6.38
N ILE A 203 10.77 -1.47 7.34
CA ILE A 203 10.11 -1.48 8.64
C ILE A 203 9.45 -0.12 8.86
N GLY A 204 8.32 -0.11 9.52
CA GLY A 204 7.64 1.15 9.79
C GLY A 204 6.49 1.03 10.76
N PHE A 205 5.78 2.14 10.89
CA PHE A 205 4.55 2.17 11.66
C PHE A 205 3.45 2.92 10.91
N ARG A 206 2.21 2.60 11.27
CA ARG A 206 0.99 3.20 10.77
C ARG A 206 0.26 3.86 11.92
N LEU A 207 -0.25 5.05 11.67
CA LEU A 207 -1.09 5.80 12.59
C LEU A 207 -2.28 6.35 11.83
N GLY A 208 -3.48 6.03 12.24
CA GLY A 208 -4.66 6.44 11.51
C GLY A 208 -5.97 6.28 12.23
N VAL A 209 -7.02 6.16 11.45
CA VAL A 209 -8.39 6.01 11.93
C VAL A 209 -9.01 4.73 11.38
N CYS A 210 -9.85 4.11 12.20
CA CYS A 210 -10.62 2.93 11.84
C CYS A 210 -12.11 3.17 12.03
N PHE A 211 -12.91 2.55 11.16
CA PHE A 211 -14.36 2.67 11.13
C PHE A 211 -15.04 1.30 11.15
#